data_11b3923f8dcf7727e9c07ccd06fb51eb
#
_entry.id   11b3923f8dcf7727e9c07ccd06fb51eb
#
_cell.length_a   1.000
_cell.length_b   1.000
_cell.length_c   1.000
_cell.angle_alpha   90.00
_cell.angle_beta   90.00
_cell.angle_gamma   90.00
#
_symmetry.space_group_name_H-M   'P 1'
#
loop_
_entity.id
_entity.type
_entity.pdbx_description
1 polymer ?
#
loop_
_entity_poly.entity_id
_entity_poly.type
_entity_poly.pdbx_seq_one_letter_code
_entity_poly.pdbx_strand_id
1 'polypeptide(L)'
;PYALYARRLALAMRSPPSYQLVEWLTRVPGTRLPEPHKPPTGKWIICGYGHFGRAIVQHLDSMGLHDNIRIIDPRPTSPDDHQSILSDGTEANPLIDAGIKDAVGLVAGSDNDINNLSIAITARELNPDLFIVMRQSSSANSLLFEAFDADLTMVTTQTVAHACLSYLTTPMLARFIREVEKKPADWAAALLEALT
;
A
#
# COMPACT_ATOMS: atom_id res chain seq x y z
N PRO A 1 -0.97 -0.18 -13.79
CA PRO A 1 -1.20 0.72 -12.64
C PRO A 1 -0.91 0.03 -11.32
N TYR A 2 -1.52 -1.15 -11.06
CA TYR A 2 -1.45 -1.84 -9.77
C TYR A 2 -0.03 -2.24 -9.36
N ALA A 3 0.81 -2.68 -10.28
CA ALA A 3 2.22 -2.98 -10.02
C ALA A 3 3.00 -1.78 -9.50
N LEU A 4 2.62 -0.55 -9.87
CA LEU A 4 3.26 0.66 -9.36
C LEU A 4 2.98 0.88 -7.87
N TYR A 5 1.76 0.59 -7.42
CA TYR A 5 1.39 0.69 -6.00
C TYR A 5 2.06 -0.37 -5.15
N ALA A 6 1.99 -1.62 -5.60
CA ALA A 6 2.66 -2.72 -4.92
C ALA A 6 4.16 -2.45 -4.76
N ARG A 7 4.78 -1.92 -5.81
CA ARG A 7 6.18 -1.51 -5.80
C ARG A 7 6.45 -0.34 -4.85
N ARG A 8 5.53 0.65 -4.74
CA ARG A 8 5.65 1.74 -3.78
C ARG A 8 5.52 1.26 -2.33
N LEU A 9 4.57 0.38 -2.04
CA LEU A 9 4.44 -0.23 -0.72
C LEU A 9 5.69 -1.03 -0.35
N ALA A 10 6.17 -1.88 -1.26
CA ALA A 10 7.41 -2.62 -1.06
C ALA A 10 8.63 -1.70 -0.86
N LEU A 11 8.69 -0.57 -1.57
CA LEU A 11 9.74 0.43 -1.37
C LEU A 11 9.64 1.08 0.02
N ALA A 12 8.43 1.43 0.48
CA ALA A 12 8.21 1.98 1.82
C ALA A 12 8.66 1.01 2.92
N MET A 13 8.40 -0.28 2.76
CA MET A 13 8.84 -1.32 3.71
C MET A 13 10.37 -1.51 3.69
N ARG A 14 10.98 -1.55 2.50
CA ARG A 14 12.42 -1.81 2.34
C ARG A 14 13.28 -0.59 2.66
N SER A 15 12.87 0.58 2.23
CA SER A 15 13.62 1.82 2.34
C SER A 15 12.68 3.02 2.49
N PRO A 16 12.20 3.31 3.71
CA PRO A 16 11.35 4.46 3.98
C PRO A 16 11.90 5.79 3.43
N PRO A 17 13.23 6.08 3.52
CA PRO A 17 13.76 7.31 2.92
C PRO A 17 13.63 7.35 1.39
N SER A 18 13.85 6.22 0.70
CA SER A 18 13.67 6.15 -0.75
C SER A 18 12.20 6.36 -1.15
N TYR A 19 11.27 5.78 -0.38
CA TYR A 19 9.85 6.01 -0.60
C TYR A 19 9.48 7.48 -0.39
N GLN A 20 9.91 8.09 0.72
CA GLN A 20 9.68 9.50 1.04
C GLN A 20 10.22 10.43 -0.08
N LEU A 21 11.42 10.16 -0.57
CA LEU A 21 12.02 10.90 -1.68
C LEU A 21 11.20 10.77 -2.97
N VAL A 22 10.81 9.55 -3.34
CA VAL A 22 10.00 9.29 -4.54
C VAL A 22 8.63 9.96 -4.43
N GLU A 23 8.00 9.89 -3.27
CA GLU A 23 6.71 10.52 -3.02
C GLU A 23 6.82 12.04 -3.15
N TRP A 24 7.82 12.65 -2.55
CA TRP A 24 8.05 14.10 -2.63
C TRP A 24 8.31 14.56 -4.06
N LEU A 25 9.16 13.86 -4.80
CA LEU A 25 9.50 14.19 -6.20
C LEU A 25 8.31 14.02 -7.17
N THR A 26 7.29 13.25 -6.78
CA THR A 26 6.08 13.05 -7.60
C THR A 26 4.92 13.96 -7.22
N ARG A 27 5.06 14.75 -6.14
CA ARG A 27 4.07 15.76 -5.72
C ARG A 27 4.21 17.06 -6.52
N VAL A 28 3.24 17.95 -6.30
CA VAL A 28 3.28 19.30 -6.88
C VAL A 28 4.51 20.05 -6.36
N PRO A 29 5.28 20.72 -7.21
CA PRO A 29 6.44 21.51 -6.80
C PRO A 29 6.10 22.52 -5.69
N GLY A 30 6.97 22.61 -4.67
CA GLY A 30 6.78 23.49 -3.52
C GLY A 30 5.99 22.89 -2.36
N THR A 31 5.54 21.61 -2.45
CA THR A 31 4.96 20.91 -1.31
C THR A 31 6.03 20.54 -0.30
N ARG A 32 5.65 20.55 1.01
CA ARG A 32 6.53 20.07 2.07
C ARG A 32 6.88 18.60 1.89
N LEU A 33 8.06 18.24 2.39
CA LEU A 33 8.47 16.85 2.48
C LEU A 33 7.42 16.06 3.29
N PRO A 34 6.87 14.95 2.75
CA PRO A 34 5.93 14.12 3.51
C PRO A 34 6.63 13.45 4.69
N GLU A 35 5.86 13.11 5.72
CA GLU A 35 6.40 12.31 6.82
C GLU A 35 6.78 10.90 6.32
N PRO A 36 7.81 10.29 6.90
CA PRO A 36 8.24 8.95 6.49
C PRO A 36 7.21 7.91 6.91
N HIS A 37 6.58 7.24 5.95
CA HIS A 37 5.78 6.05 6.22
C HIS A 37 6.71 4.84 6.35
N LYS A 38 6.64 4.15 7.49
CA LYS A 38 7.41 2.94 7.76
C LYS A 38 6.45 1.78 8.03
N PRO A 39 5.96 1.09 6.99
CA PRO A 39 5.12 -0.08 7.18
C PRO A 39 5.83 -1.13 8.03
N PRO A 40 5.17 -1.73 9.02
CA PRO A 40 5.77 -2.70 9.91
C PRO A 40 6.06 -4.04 9.20
N THR A 41 7.06 -4.76 9.70
CA THR A 41 7.35 -6.13 9.26
C THR A 41 6.65 -7.13 10.16
N GLY A 42 5.98 -8.13 9.57
CA GLY A 42 5.23 -9.13 10.32
C GLY A 42 4.09 -9.72 9.48
N LYS A 43 3.01 -10.13 10.14
CA LYS A 43 1.84 -10.74 9.51
C LYS A 43 0.97 -9.68 8.84
N TRP A 44 0.67 -9.90 7.55
CA TRP A 44 -0.20 -9.04 6.74
C TRP A 44 -1.48 -9.77 6.34
N ILE A 45 -2.61 -9.05 6.35
CA ILE A 45 -3.89 -9.51 5.83
C ILE A 45 -4.22 -8.72 4.58
N ILE A 46 -4.53 -9.43 3.49
CA ILE A 46 -4.85 -8.83 2.19
C ILE A 46 -6.31 -9.11 1.88
N CYS A 47 -7.16 -8.10 1.98
CA CYS A 47 -8.57 -8.16 1.62
C CYS A 47 -8.75 -7.73 0.16
N GLY A 48 -9.17 -8.68 -0.68
CA GLY A 48 -9.27 -8.52 -2.13
C GLY A 48 -8.04 -9.03 -2.89
N TYR A 49 -8.18 -10.21 -3.53
CA TYR A 49 -7.12 -10.85 -4.31
C TYR A 49 -7.31 -10.68 -5.82
N GLY A 50 -7.75 -9.50 -6.23
CA GLY A 50 -7.78 -9.05 -7.62
C GLY A 50 -6.38 -8.66 -8.13
N HIS A 51 -6.31 -7.90 -9.22
CA HIS A 51 -5.02 -7.46 -9.79
C HIS A 51 -4.17 -6.65 -8.79
N PHE A 52 -4.82 -5.86 -7.93
CA PHE A 52 -4.13 -5.07 -6.91
C PHE A 52 -3.55 -5.95 -5.80
N GLY A 53 -4.38 -6.81 -5.19
CA GLY A 53 -3.94 -7.71 -4.12
C GLY A 53 -2.84 -8.67 -4.57
N ARG A 54 -2.97 -9.26 -5.77
CA ARG A 54 -1.92 -10.12 -6.34
C ARG A 54 -0.60 -9.39 -6.52
N ALA A 55 -0.63 -8.14 -6.99
CA ALA A 55 0.58 -7.35 -7.15
C ALA A 55 1.25 -7.06 -5.78
N ILE A 56 0.45 -6.80 -4.74
CA ILE A 56 0.97 -6.62 -3.37
C ILE A 56 1.61 -7.91 -2.87
N VAL A 57 0.88 -9.03 -2.95
CA VAL A 57 1.38 -10.35 -2.50
C VAL A 57 2.69 -10.71 -3.19
N GLN A 58 2.78 -10.59 -4.53
CA GLN A 58 4.02 -10.87 -5.26
C GLN A 58 5.23 -10.06 -4.74
N HIS A 59 5.01 -8.79 -4.36
CA HIS A 59 6.08 -7.96 -3.82
C HIS A 59 6.44 -8.34 -2.39
N LEU A 60 5.46 -8.65 -1.54
CA LEU A 60 5.69 -9.13 -0.17
C LEU A 60 6.42 -10.49 -0.18
N ASP A 61 6.03 -11.39 -1.09
CA ASP A 61 6.73 -12.67 -1.30
C ASP A 61 8.18 -12.47 -1.71
N SER A 62 8.44 -11.53 -2.62
CA SER A 62 9.81 -11.20 -3.04
C SER A 62 10.68 -10.63 -1.91
N MET A 63 10.06 -10.17 -0.83
CA MET A 63 10.71 -9.69 0.40
C MET A 63 10.87 -10.80 1.46
N GLY A 64 10.46 -12.03 1.16
CA GLY A 64 10.53 -13.17 2.09
C GLY A 64 9.43 -13.20 3.14
N LEU A 65 8.31 -12.53 2.89
CA LEU A 65 7.16 -12.46 3.82
C LEU A 65 6.05 -13.47 3.48
N HIS A 66 6.32 -14.46 2.63
CA HIS A 66 5.35 -15.43 2.14
C HIS A 66 4.49 -16.07 3.24
N ASP A 67 5.11 -16.64 4.25
CA ASP A 67 4.43 -17.33 5.35
C ASP A 67 3.60 -16.39 6.26
N ASN A 68 3.83 -15.10 6.14
CA ASN A 68 3.20 -14.06 6.96
C ASN A 68 2.02 -13.39 6.27
N ILE A 69 1.54 -13.93 5.13
CA ILE A 69 0.41 -13.36 4.38
C ILE A 69 -0.84 -14.22 4.60
N ARG A 70 -1.98 -13.56 4.81
CA ARG A 70 -3.32 -14.15 4.80
C ARG A 70 -4.18 -13.41 3.80
N ILE A 71 -4.98 -14.14 3.02
CA ILE A 71 -5.83 -13.57 1.97
C ILE A 71 -7.29 -13.76 2.35
N ILE A 72 -8.08 -12.70 2.17
CA ILE A 72 -9.54 -12.72 2.25
C ILE A 72 -10.08 -12.27 0.89
N ASP A 73 -10.77 -13.12 0.16
CA ASP A 73 -11.42 -12.80 -1.13
C ASP A 73 -12.68 -13.68 -1.29
N PRO A 74 -13.80 -13.13 -1.78
CA PRO A 74 -15.02 -13.90 -1.98
C PRO A 74 -14.93 -14.92 -3.13
N ARG A 75 -13.91 -14.85 -3.95
CA ARG A 75 -13.64 -15.80 -5.03
C ARG A 75 -12.57 -16.79 -4.62
N PRO A 76 -12.66 -18.06 -5.06
CA PRO A 76 -11.58 -19.00 -4.83
C PRO A 76 -10.26 -18.45 -5.38
N THR A 77 -9.28 -18.31 -4.53
CA THR A 77 -7.92 -18.00 -4.94
C THR A 77 -7.29 -19.28 -5.51
N SER A 78 -6.42 -19.14 -6.49
CA SER A 78 -5.65 -20.28 -7.03
C SER A 78 -4.78 -20.88 -5.90
N PRO A 79 -4.41 -22.17 -5.97
CA PRO A 79 -3.81 -22.97 -4.92
C PRO A 79 -2.36 -22.58 -4.55
N ASP A 80 -1.97 -21.35 -4.77
CA ASP A 80 -0.73 -20.84 -4.23
C ASP A 80 -0.86 -20.79 -2.71
N ASP A 81 0.05 -21.38 -2.01
CA ASP A 81 0.19 -21.75 -0.61
C ASP A 81 -0.25 -20.74 0.50
N HIS A 82 -0.84 -19.61 0.16
CA HIS A 82 -1.38 -18.66 1.14
C HIS A 82 -2.72 -19.16 1.68
N GLN A 83 -2.85 -19.23 3.00
CA GLN A 83 -4.12 -19.53 3.63
C GLN A 83 -5.16 -18.47 3.27
N SER A 84 -6.16 -18.85 2.49
CA SER A 84 -7.22 -17.97 2.04
C SER A 84 -8.56 -18.25 2.74
N ILE A 85 -9.29 -17.17 3.03
CA ILE A 85 -10.63 -17.19 3.62
C ILE A 85 -11.61 -16.67 2.58
N LEU A 86 -12.68 -17.45 2.31
CA LEU A 86 -13.72 -17.08 1.35
C LEU A 86 -14.71 -16.10 2.00
N SER A 87 -14.46 -14.82 1.86
CA SER A 87 -15.29 -13.73 2.36
C SER A 87 -14.94 -12.42 1.65
N ASP A 88 -15.81 -11.42 1.72
CA ASP A 88 -15.50 -10.06 1.30
C ASP A 88 -14.71 -9.25 2.35
N GLY A 89 -14.59 -9.80 3.58
CA GLY A 89 -13.81 -9.20 4.67
C GLY A 89 -14.47 -8.03 5.37
N THR A 90 -15.71 -7.69 5.05
CA THR A 90 -16.42 -6.54 5.66
C THR A 90 -16.91 -6.83 7.08
N GLU A 91 -17.01 -8.11 7.46
CA GLU A 91 -17.43 -8.56 8.78
C GLU A 91 -16.23 -8.89 9.68
N ALA A 92 -16.46 -8.89 11.00
CA ALA A 92 -15.43 -9.15 11.99
C ALA A 92 -14.89 -10.60 11.96
N ASN A 93 -15.77 -11.60 11.76
CA ASN A 93 -15.38 -13.01 11.86
C ASN A 93 -14.27 -13.41 10.87
N PRO A 94 -14.35 -13.11 9.56
CA PRO A 94 -13.27 -13.42 8.62
C PRO A 94 -11.94 -12.75 8.98
N LEU A 95 -11.96 -11.55 9.54
CA LEU A 95 -10.77 -10.85 9.99
C LEU A 95 -10.16 -11.54 11.24
N ILE A 96 -11.01 -12.00 12.16
CA ILE A 96 -10.59 -12.75 13.34
C ILE A 96 -9.98 -14.09 12.92
N ASP A 97 -10.62 -14.82 12.01
CA ASP A 97 -10.12 -16.09 11.47
C ASP A 97 -8.78 -15.92 10.72
N ALA A 98 -8.60 -14.78 10.06
CA ALA A 98 -7.31 -14.39 9.49
C ALA A 98 -6.25 -14.04 10.53
N GLY A 99 -6.63 -13.90 11.81
CA GLY A 99 -5.74 -13.56 12.92
C GLY A 99 -5.36 -12.08 12.96
N ILE A 100 -6.34 -11.19 12.81
CA ILE A 100 -6.18 -9.74 12.82
C ILE A 100 -5.50 -9.20 14.07
N LYS A 101 -5.71 -9.86 15.22
CA LYS A 101 -5.14 -9.44 16.52
C LYS A 101 -3.61 -9.53 16.56
N ASP A 102 -3.04 -10.47 15.80
CA ASP A 102 -1.60 -10.68 15.71
C ASP A 102 -1.00 -10.10 14.42
N ALA A 103 -1.84 -9.50 13.58
CA ALA A 103 -1.40 -8.86 12.35
C ALA A 103 -0.79 -7.49 12.64
N VAL A 104 0.24 -7.13 11.87
CA VAL A 104 0.88 -5.81 11.92
C VAL A 104 0.36 -4.89 10.84
N GLY A 105 -0.22 -5.45 9.76
CA GLY A 105 -0.74 -4.66 8.66
C GLY A 105 -1.92 -5.33 7.94
N LEU A 106 -2.75 -4.49 7.33
CA LEU A 106 -3.89 -4.89 6.51
C LEU A 106 -3.95 -4.06 5.24
N VAL A 107 -4.28 -4.72 4.14
CA VAL A 107 -4.57 -4.07 2.86
C VAL A 107 -6.05 -4.24 2.53
N ALA A 108 -6.82 -3.17 2.55
CA ALA A 108 -8.19 -3.11 2.03
C ALA A 108 -8.13 -2.76 0.53
N GLY A 109 -8.07 -3.78 -0.32
CA GLY A 109 -7.69 -3.68 -1.73
C GLY A 109 -8.74 -4.15 -2.73
N SER A 110 -10.02 -4.24 -2.35
CA SER A 110 -11.11 -4.61 -3.25
C SER A 110 -11.38 -3.52 -4.30
N ASP A 111 -12.21 -3.84 -5.30
CA ASP A 111 -12.63 -2.86 -6.32
C ASP A 111 -13.75 -1.92 -5.83
N ASN A 112 -14.26 -2.14 -4.62
CA ASN A 112 -15.34 -1.36 -4.01
C ASN A 112 -14.81 -0.51 -2.85
N ASP A 113 -14.86 0.82 -3.00
CA ASP A 113 -14.38 1.77 -2.00
C ASP A 113 -15.14 1.67 -0.66
N ILE A 114 -16.44 1.39 -0.69
CA ILE A 114 -17.26 1.26 0.51
C ILE A 114 -16.89 -0.01 1.28
N ASN A 115 -16.64 -1.12 0.57
CA ASN A 115 -16.14 -2.34 1.20
C ASN A 115 -14.76 -2.10 1.82
N ASN A 116 -13.87 -1.36 1.13
CA ASN A 116 -12.56 -1.04 1.65
C ASN A 116 -12.64 -0.20 2.94
N LEU A 117 -13.54 0.77 3.01
CA LEU A 117 -13.81 1.53 4.23
C LEU A 117 -14.39 0.66 5.34
N SER A 118 -15.37 -0.20 5.04
CA SER A 118 -15.95 -1.13 6.02
C SER A 118 -14.90 -2.08 6.60
N ILE A 119 -14.07 -2.67 5.74
CA ILE A 119 -12.95 -3.53 6.14
C ILE A 119 -11.99 -2.77 7.07
N ALA A 120 -11.61 -1.56 6.69
CA ALA A 120 -10.66 -0.76 7.46
C ALA A 120 -11.20 -0.35 8.83
N ILE A 121 -12.47 0.07 8.91
CA ILE A 121 -13.14 0.42 10.17
C ILE A 121 -13.20 -0.81 11.10
N THR A 122 -13.69 -1.94 10.59
CA THR A 122 -13.80 -3.19 11.37
C THR A 122 -12.42 -3.65 11.84
N ALA A 123 -11.41 -3.55 10.97
CA ALA A 123 -10.04 -3.92 11.30
C ALA A 123 -9.44 -3.03 12.39
N ARG A 124 -9.65 -1.72 12.34
CA ARG A 124 -9.17 -0.75 13.34
C ARG A 124 -9.85 -0.98 14.69
N GLU A 125 -11.13 -1.35 14.73
CA GLU A 125 -11.83 -1.71 15.95
C GLU A 125 -11.27 -3.01 16.59
N LEU A 126 -10.89 -3.99 15.77
CA LEU A 126 -10.35 -5.26 16.24
C LEU A 126 -8.88 -5.16 16.66
N ASN A 127 -8.10 -4.29 16.02
CA ASN A 127 -6.69 -4.05 16.30
C ASN A 127 -6.37 -2.56 16.05
N PRO A 128 -6.37 -1.72 17.11
CA PRO A 128 -6.12 -0.29 17.01
C PRO A 128 -4.73 0.09 16.49
N ASP A 129 -3.73 -0.76 16.69
CA ASP A 129 -2.33 -0.51 16.30
C ASP A 129 -1.98 -0.99 14.89
N LEU A 130 -2.99 -1.47 14.15
CA LEU A 130 -2.82 -2.04 12.82
C LEU A 130 -2.43 -0.98 11.80
N PHE A 131 -1.38 -1.24 11.02
CA PHE A 131 -1.03 -0.42 9.86
C PHE A 131 -2.00 -0.71 8.70
N ILE A 132 -2.82 0.27 8.32
CA ILE A 132 -3.89 0.09 7.33
C ILE A 132 -3.52 0.76 6.01
N VAL A 133 -3.49 -0.04 4.95
CA VAL A 133 -3.36 0.40 3.56
C VAL A 133 -4.73 0.30 2.89
N MET A 134 -5.24 1.39 2.36
CA MET A 134 -6.52 1.40 1.66
C MET A 134 -6.37 1.75 0.19
N ARG A 135 -7.10 1.03 -0.66
CA ARG A 135 -7.26 1.39 -2.07
C ARG A 135 -8.50 2.26 -2.24
N GLN A 136 -8.32 3.41 -2.89
CA GLN A 136 -9.40 4.28 -3.34
C GLN A 136 -9.46 4.29 -4.86
N SER A 137 -10.63 3.97 -5.41
CA SER A 137 -10.87 3.93 -6.86
C SER A 137 -11.54 5.20 -7.37
N SER A 138 -12.44 5.80 -6.58
CA SER A 138 -13.19 7.01 -6.94
C SER A 138 -12.79 8.22 -6.11
N SER A 139 -12.46 9.33 -6.78
CA SER A 139 -12.20 10.60 -6.11
C SER A 139 -13.44 11.20 -5.42
N ALA A 140 -14.65 10.78 -5.79
CA ALA A 140 -15.89 11.20 -5.14
C ALA A 140 -15.95 10.76 -3.66
N ASN A 141 -15.20 9.73 -3.28
CA ASN A 141 -15.15 9.19 -1.93
C ASN A 141 -14.00 9.80 -1.09
N SER A 142 -13.23 10.77 -1.62
CA SER A 142 -12.04 11.30 -0.93
C SER A 142 -12.32 11.79 0.48
N LEU A 143 -13.43 12.48 0.72
CA LEU A 143 -13.79 12.95 2.05
C LEU A 143 -13.96 11.81 3.08
N LEU A 144 -14.47 10.66 2.66
CA LEU A 144 -14.63 9.50 3.54
C LEU A 144 -13.28 8.87 3.88
N PHE A 145 -12.39 8.77 2.88
CA PHE A 145 -11.05 8.23 3.08
C PHE A 145 -10.17 9.15 3.93
N GLU A 146 -10.27 10.47 3.71
CA GLU A 146 -9.60 11.49 4.54
C GLU A 146 -10.10 11.46 5.99
N ALA A 147 -11.40 11.30 6.20
CA ALA A 147 -12.00 11.24 7.54
C ALA A 147 -11.60 9.97 8.31
N PHE A 148 -11.36 8.85 7.62
CA PHE A 148 -10.88 7.62 8.25
C PHE A 148 -9.41 7.72 8.65
N ASP A 149 -8.59 8.48 7.90
CA ASP A 149 -7.16 8.71 8.14
C ASP A 149 -6.35 7.40 8.24
N ALA A 150 -6.38 6.62 7.16
CA ALA A 150 -5.55 5.41 7.05
C ALA A 150 -4.07 5.75 6.98
N ASP A 151 -3.21 4.84 7.45
CA ASP A 151 -1.76 5.00 7.40
C ASP A 151 -1.24 5.21 5.96
N LEU A 152 -1.91 4.60 4.97
CA LEU A 152 -1.62 4.80 3.56
C LEU A 152 -2.88 4.66 2.71
N THR A 153 -3.29 5.73 2.03
CA THR A 153 -4.37 5.69 1.05
C THR A 153 -3.82 5.74 -0.37
N MET A 154 -4.16 4.75 -1.18
CA MET A 154 -3.71 4.61 -2.56
C MET A 154 -4.80 5.00 -3.54
N VAL A 155 -4.72 6.23 -4.08
CA VAL A 155 -5.69 6.75 -5.06
C VAL A 155 -5.26 6.35 -6.47
N THR A 156 -5.98 5.39 -7.07
CA THR A 156 -5.60 4.76 -8.34
C THR A 156 -5.47 5.75 -9.49
N THR A 157 -6.42 6.67 -9.62
CA THR A 157 -6.47 7.67 -10.70
C THR A 157 -5.34 8.68 -10.61
N GLN A 158 -5.02 9.18 -9.42
CA GLN A 158 -3.97 10.19 -9.22
C GLN A 158 -2.58 9.63 -9.53
N THR A 159 -2.30 8.41 -9.11
CA THR A 159 -0.96 7.82 -9.35
C THR A 159 -0.71 7.56 -10.83
N VAL A 160 -1.73 7.12 -11.58
CA VAL A 160 -1.59 6.96 -13.04
C VAL A 160 -1.40 8.32 -13.71
N ALA A 161 -2.19 9.31 -13.34
CA ALA A 161 -2.07 10.67 -13.89
C ALA A 161 -0.69 11.28 -13.62
N HIS A 162 -0.20 11.17 -12.37
CA HIS A 162 1.14 11.66 -12.01
C HIS A 162 2.27 10.90 -12.73
N ALA A 163 2.15 9.58 -12.87
CA ALA A 163 3.12 8.82 -13.64
C ALA A 163 3.16 9.24 -15.12
N CYS A 164 1.99 9.36 -15.76
CA CYS A 164 1.90 9.83 -17.14
C CYS A 164 2.47 11.25 -17.29
N LEU A 165 2.09 12.16 -16.39
CA LEU A 165 2.58 13.53 -16.42
C LEU A 165 4.11 13.57 -16.26
N SER A 166 4.68 12.83 -15.33
CA SER A 166 6.13 12.75 -15.10
C SER A 166 6.87 12.25 -16.34
N TYR A 167 6.32 11.27 -17.04
CA TYR A 167 6.92 10.77 -18.30
C TYR A 167 6.89 11.81 -19.41
N LEU A 168 5.83 12.62 -19.50
CA LEU A 168 5.64 13.61 -20.56
C LEU A 168 6.41 14.91 -20.28
N THR A 169 6.41 15.39 -19.03
CA THR A 169 6.99 16.69 -18.69
C THR A 169 8.45 16.61 -18.25
N THR A 170 8.83 15.51 -17.61
CA THR A 170 10.16 15.37 -16.99
C THR A 170 10.69 13.94 -17.15
N PRO A 171 11.05 13.49 -18.37
CA PRO A 171 11.55 12.12 -18.60
C PRO A 171 12.77 11.76 -17.77
N MET A 172 13.61 12.75 -17.47
CA MET A 172 14.80 12.56 -16.59
C MET A 172 14.39 12.22 -15.17
N LEU A 173 13.33 12.83 -14.63
CA LEU A 173 12.79 12.52 -13.30
C LEU A 173 12.27 11.08 -13.25
N ALA A 174 11.53 10.65 -14.26
CA ALA A 174 11.03 9.27 -14.33
C ALA A 174 12.18 8.25 -14.38
N ARG A 175 13.29 8.58 -15.04
CA ARG A 175 14.52 7.76 -15.05
C ARG A 175 15.20 7.79 -13.68
N PHE A 176 15.31 8.95 -13.05
CA PHE A 176 15.90 9.12 -11.73
C PHE A 176 15.14 8.31 -10.66
N ILE A 177 13.79 8.38 -10.64
CA ILE A 177 12.95 7.61 -9.71
C ILE A 177 13.24 6.11 -9.81
N ARG A 178 13.37 5.57 -11.02
CA ARG A 178 13.72 4.16 -11.22
C ARG A 178 15.10 3.79 -10.65
N GLU A 179 16.04 4.73 -10.68
CA GLU A 179 17.37 4.51 -10.10
C GLU A 179 17.35 4.65 -8.57
N VAL A 180 16.56 5.57 -8.00
CA VAL A 180 16.36 5.70 -6.54
C VAL A 180 15.95 4.39 -5.91
N GLU A 181 15.03 3.66 -6.54
CA GLU A 181 14.53 2.38 -6.03
C GLU A 181 15.60 1.27 -5.96
N LYS A 182 16.70 1.42 -6.69
CA LYS A 182 17.83 0.48 -6.68
C LYS A 182 18.92 0.88 -5.68
N LYS A 183 18.87 2.09 -5.14
CA LYS A 183 19.88 2.61 -4.23
C LYS A 183 19.65 2.11 -2.80
N PRO A 184 20.71 2.01 -1.98
CA PRO A 184 20.57 1.69 -0.57
C PRO A 184 19.87 2.83 0.19
N ALA A 185 19.23 2.50 1.32
CA ALA A 185 18.46 3.44 2.13
C ALA A 185 19.30 4.65 2.60
N ASP A 186 20.55 4.42 2.96
CA ASP A 186 21.46 5.45 3.45
C ASP A 186 21.72 6.55 2.41
N TRP A 187 21.77 6.17 1.13
CA TRP A 187 21.94 7.15 0.05
C TRP A 187 20.73 8.10 -0.04
N ALA A 188 19.51 7.54 0.06
CA ALA A 188 18.30 8.35 0.00
C ALA A 188 18.14 9.23 1.25
N ALA A 189 18.51 8.72 2.42
CA ALA A 189 18.52 9.49 3.67
C ALA A 189 19.48 10.69 3.60
N ALA A 190 20.71 10.47 3.15
CA ALA A 190 21.70 11.54 2.98
C ALA A 190 21.25 12.60 1.95
N LEU A 191 20.56 12.18 0.88
CA LEU A 191 20.03 13.11 -0.12
C LEU A 191 18.87 13.95 0.47
N LEU A 192 17.99 13.34 1.24
CA LEU A 192 16.89 14.05 1.91
C LEU A 192 17.43 15.07 2.91
N GLU A 193 18.44 14.71 3.70
CA GLU A 193 19.11 15.62 4.65
C GLU A 193 19.78 16.80 3.95
N ALA A 194 20.33 16.60 2.75
CA ALA A 194 20.95 17.68 1.97
C ALA A 194 19.92 18.61 1.30
N LEU A 195 18.66 18.20 1.18
CA LEU A 195 17.59 18.95 0.51
C LEU A 195 16.67 19.68 1.51
N THR A 196 16.75 19.38 2.80
CA THR A 196 15.97 20.00 3.89
C THR A 196 16.79 20.94 4.72
#